data_354100afd5463db299511a39e2990332
#
_entry.id   354100afd5463db299511a39e2990332
#
_cell.length_a   1.000
_cell.length_b   1.000
_cell.length_c   1.000
_cell.angle_alpha   90.00
_cell.angle_beta   90.00
_cell.angle_gamma   90.00
#
_symmetry.space_group_name_H-M   'P 1'
#
loop_
_entity.id
_entity.type
_entity.pdbx_description
1 polymer ?
#
loop_
_entity_poly.entity_id
_entity_poly.type
_entity_poly.pdbx_seq_one_letter_code
_entity_poly.pdbx_strand_id
1 'polypeptide(L)'
;MRAPILGAAVDSLDVVLRLNHLSSRITHTDPLAEHGAAAVAIAAWGAARNGFTDHATYFQLLRERLTGEHAEQLLAAMDKVEASLATEESTQEFCCELCGPAGATGYTLHTVPVAIHAWLRCRGHLNVTLRNVILCGGDTDSTAAIAGGIAGCETEVTDELANSIMDWPCNPRRIIRLSKQLIRVTETGLPERPLQSSFPMQALRNSFFLVVVLLWGLRRLLPPW
;
A
#
# COMPACT_ATOMS: atom_id res chain seq x y z
N MET A 1 -0.75 2.70 -3.92
CA MET A 1 -0.72 1.22 -3.89
C MET A 1 0.52 0.56 -4.48
N ARG A 2 1.16 1.05 -5.56
CA ARG A 2 2.37 0.43 -6.17
C ARG A 2 3.68 0.71 -5.43
N ALA A 3 3.72 1.74 -4.61
CA ALA A 3 4.92 2.24 -3.95
C ALA A 3 5.63 1.21 -3.05
N PRO A 4 4.94 0.33 -2.30
CA PRO A 4 5.63 -0.65 -1.46
C PRO A 4 6.61 -1.54 -2.21
N ILE A 5 6.25 -1.97 -3.43
CA ILE A 5 7.12 -2.83 -4.25
C ILE A 5 8.43 -2.14 -4.63
N LEU A 6 8.38 -0.82 -4.89
CA LEU A 6 9.57 -0.04 -5.23
C LEU A 6 10.52 0.05 -4.03
N GLY A 7 9.97 0.31 -2.84
CA GLY A 7 10.75 0.33 -1.60
C GLY A 7 11.38 -1.02 -1.28
N ALA A 8 10.62 -2.10 -1.38
CA ALA A 8 11.10 -3.44 -1.06
C ALA A 8 12.18 -3.94 -2.02
N ALA A 9 12.07 -3.63 -3.32
CA ALA A 9 12.88 -4.24 -4.37
C ALA A 9 14.26 -3.59 -4.58
N VAL A 10 14.50 -2.36 -4.11
CA VAL A 10 15.70 -1.58 -4.47
C VAL A 10 16.45 -1.12 -3.22
N ASP A 11 17.76 -1.37 -3.17
CA ASP A 11 18.58 -1.08 -1.99
C ASP A 11 18.84 0.41 -1.77
N SER A 12 19.11 1.16 -2.83
CA SER A 12 19.39 2.59 -2.73
C SER A 12 18.09 3.39 -2.60
N LEU A 13 17.92 4.09 -1.49
CA LEU A 13 16.76 4.96 -1.25
C LEU A 13 16.64 6.06 -2.31
N ASP A 14 17.75 6.60 -2.82
CA ASP A 14 17.73 7.61 -3.88
C ASP A 14 17.17 7.05 -5.19
N VAL A 15 17.49 5.79 -5.50
CA VAL A 15 16.91 5.09 -6.66
C VAL A 15 15.43 4.81 -6.44
N VAL A 16 15.03 4.39 -5.22
CA VAL A 16 13.60 4.21 -4.86
C VAL A 16 12.81 5.48 -5.11
N LEU A 17 13.29 6.63 -4.63
CA LEU A 17 12.62 7.91 -4.80
C LEU A 17 12.53 8.35 -6.26
N ARG A 18 13.58 8.13 -7.06
CA ARG A 18 13.54 8.37 -8.51
C ARG A 18 12.53 7.48 -9.23
N LEU A 19 12.48 6.19 -8.90
CA LEU A 19 11.50 5.26 -9.47
C LEU A 19 10.07 5.60 -9.02
N ASN A 20 9.91 6.04 -7.76
CA ASN A 20 8.62 6.51 -7.26
C ASN A 20 8.13 7.73 -8.04
N HIS A 21 8.99 8.73 -8.26
CA HIS A 21 8.67 9.88 -9.11
C HIS A 21 8.17 9.43 -10.49
N LEU A 22 8.94 8.63 -11.21
CA LEU A 22 8.58 8.13 -12.54
C LEU A 22 7.27 7.33 -12.50
N SER A 23 7.11 6.43 -11.53
CA SER A 23 5.91 5.61 -11.40
C SER A 23 4.66 6.45 -11.09
N SER A 24 4.76 7.45 -10.22
CA SER A 24 3.65 8.31 -9.85
C SER A 24 3.16 9.13 -11.02
N ARG A 25 4.08 9.71 -11.79
CA ARG A 25 3.78 10.55 -12.96
C ARG A 25 3.08 9.82 -14.11
N ILE A 26 3.11 8.50 -14.16
CA ILE A 26 2.36 7.72 -15.16
C ILE A 26 0.84 7.88 -14.97
N THR A 27 0.38 8.07 -13.73
CA THR A 27 -1.05 8.06 -13.40
C THR A 27 -1.55 9.30 -12.68
N HIS A 28 -0.66 10.08 -12.07
CA HIS A 28 -1.00 11.26 -11.26
C HIS A 28 -0.11 12.44 -11.65
N THR A 29 -0.71 13.60 -11.79
CA THR A 29 0.01 14.87 -11.97
C THR A 29 0.11 15.67 -10.68
N ASP A 30 -0.68 15.29 -9.66
CA ASP A 30 -0.69 15.95 -8.34
C ASP A 30 0.60 15.62 -7.57
N PRO A 31 1.40 16.62 -7.17
CA PRO A 31 2.59 16.42 -6.37
C PRO A 31 2.32 15.77 -5.00
N LEU A 32 1.15 16.03 -4.41
CA LEU A 32 0.78 15.42 -3.13
C LEU A 32 0.65 13.88 -3.25
N ALA A 33 0.11 13.38 -4.36
CA ALA A 33 0.06 11.94 -4.63
C ALA A 33 1.46 11.33 -4.77
N GLU A 34 2.41 12.07 -5.35
CA GLU A 34 3.81 11.66 -5.46
C GLU A 34 4.49 11.59 -4.09
N HIS A 35 4.31 12.63 -3.24
CA HIS A 35 4.85 12.63 -1.88
C HIS A 35 4.25 11.52 -1.01
N GLY A 36 2.94 11.29 -1.11
CA GLY A 36 2.29 10.18 -0.41
C GLY A 36 2.84 8.82 -0.84
N ALA A 37 3.05 8.62 -2.14
CA ALA A 37 3.67 7.41 -2.66
C ALA A 37 5.14 7.28 -2.20
N ALA A 38 5.89 8.40 -2.10
CA ALA A 38 7.25 8.41 -1.57
C ALA A 38 7.30 8.00 -0.09
N ALA A 39 6.38 8.51 0.74
CA ALA A 39 6.29 8.13 2.14
C ALA A 39 6.04 6.62 2.30
N VAL A 40 5.15 6.06 1.49
CA VAL A 40 4.87 4.61 1.46
C VAL A 40 6.09 3.81 0.96
N ALA A 41 6.80 4.29 -0.06
CA ALA A 41 8.00 3.63 -0.57
C ALA A 41 9.14 3.64 0.47
N ILE A 42 9.32 4.74 1.20
CA ILE A 42 10.29 4.86 2.31
C ILE A 42 9.94 3.87 3.43
N ALA A 43 8.65 3.77 3.81
CA ALA A 43 8.19 2.82 4.81
C ALA A 43 8.51 1.38 4.41
N ALA A 44 8.19 0.98 3.19
CA ALA A 44 8.46 -0.36 2.67
C ALA A 44 9.97 -0.63 2.51
N TRP A 45 10.77 0.39 2.15
CA TRP A 45 12.22 0.28 2.05
C TRP A 45 12.85 -0.04 3.40
N GLY A 46 12.46 0.68 4.45
CA GLY A 46 12.94 0.41 5.80
C GLY A 46 12.42 -0.91 6.36
N ALA A 47 11.12 -1.21 6.18
CA ALA A 47 10.51 -2.46 6.62
C ALA A 47 11.24 -3.69 6.03
N ALA A 48 11.52 -3.68 4.73
CA ALA A 48 12.20 -4.80 4.06
C ALA A 48 13.65 -5.04 4.52
N ARG A 49 14.25 -4.05 5.20
CA ARG A 49 15.67 -4.09 5.64
C ARG A 49 15.85 -4.09 7.15
N ASN A 50 14.75 -4.18 7.90
CA ASN A 50 14.75 -3.95 9.35
C ASN A 50 15.47 -2.63 9.74
N GLY A 51 15.36 -1.62 8.86
CA GLY A 51 16.09 -0.36 8.96
C GLY A 51 15.48 0.66 9.93
N PHE A 52 14.30 0.39 10.48
CA PHE A 52 13.68 1.25 11.48
C PHE A 52 13.71 0.56 12.85
N THR A 53 14.53 1.09 13.74
CA THR A 53 14.63 0.63 15.14
C THR A 53 13.43 1.06 15.95
N ASP A 54 12.89 2.24 15.62
CA ASP A 54 11.73 2.87 16.24
C ASP A 54 10.93 3.70 15.22
N HIS A 55 9.79 4.23 15.66
CA HIS A 55 8.93 5.07 14.82
C HIS A 55 9.61 6.41 14.47
N ALA A 56 10.38 6.99 15.39
CA ALA A 56 11.01 8.29 15.20
C ALA A 56 12.00 8.28 14.02
N THR A 57 12.74 7.18 13.83
CA THR A 57 13.65 7.00 12.70
C THR A 57 12.93 7.13 11.35
N TYR A 58 11.73 6.58 11.22
CA TYR A 58 10.92 6.71 10.01
C TYR A 58 10.50 8.18 9.77
N PHE A 59 9.97 8.85 10.78
CA PHE A 59 9.51 10.24 10.65
C PHE A 59 10.66 11.22 10.39
N GLN A 60 11.83 11.00 11.01
CA GLN A 60 13.03 11.76 10.71
C GLN A 60 13.42 11.62 9.24
N LEU A 61 13.46 10.39 8.73
CA LEU A 61 13.81 10.13 7.33
C LEU A 61 12.80 10.76 6.35
N LEU A 62 11.51 10.78 6.69
CA LEU A 62 10.50 11.50 5.90
C LEU A 62 10.80 12.99 5.81
N ARG A 63 11.08 13.65 6.95
CA ARG A 63 11.39 15.09 7.01
C ARG A 63 12.67 15.43 6.24
N GLU A 64 13.65 14.54 6.23
CA GLU A 64 14.89 14.72 5.46
C GLU A 64 14.69 14.56 3.95
N ARG A 65 13.79 13.70 3.52
CA ARG A 65 13.65 13.29 2.11
C ARG A 65 12.49 13.93 1.37
N LEU A 66 11.45 14.34 2.08
CA LEU A 66 10.30 15.02 1.48
C LEU A 66 10.47 16.54 1.62
N THR A 67 10.65 17.19 0.48
CA THR A 67 10.86 18.66 0.42
C THR A 67 9.95 19.27 -0.65
N GLY A 68 9.67 20.57 -0.51
CA GLY A 68 8.83 21.31 -1.46
C GLY A 68 7.43 21.60 -0.94
N GLU A 69 6.69 22.41 -1.67
CA GLU A 69 5.44 23.04 -1.25
C GLU A 69 4.36 22.03 -0.77
N HIS A 70 4.19 20.93 -1.50
CA HIS A 70 3.18 19.92 -1.13
C HIS A 70 3.69 18.92 -0.09
N ALA A 71 4.99 18.84 0.16
CA ALA A 71 5.56 17.98 1.21
C ALA A 71 5.10 18.43 2.60
N GLU A 72 4.98 19.73 2.85
CA GLU A 72 4.55 20.27 4.14
C GLU A 72 3.17 19.78 4.56
N GLN A 73 2.23 19.66 3.61
CA GLN A 73 0.89 19.15 3.90
C GLN A 73 0.93 17.68 4.34
N LEU A 74 1.71 16.86 3.66
CA LEU A 74 1.87 15.46 4.03
C LEU A 74 2.61 15.33 5.36
N LEU A 75 3.69 16.07 5.56
CA LEU A 75 4.45 16.06 6.80
C LEU A 75 3.59 16.47 8.00
N ALA A 76 2.74 17.49 7.86
CA ALA A 76 1.79 17.88 8.91
C ALA A 76 0.78 16.75 9.24
N ALA A 77 0.35 15.96 8.24
CA ALA A 77 -0.47 14.79 8.48
C ALA A 77 0.33 13.65 9.15
N MET A 78 1.61 13.48 8.81
CA MET A 78 2.49 12.52 9.46
C MET A 78 2.84 12.89 10.91
N ASP A 79 2.96 14.20 11.24
CA ASP A 79 3.13 14.66 12.60
C ASP A 79 1.93 14.28 13.50
N LYS A 80 0.70 14.27 12.94
CA LYS A 80 -0.48 13.76 13.65
C LYS A 80 -0.38 12.23 13.88
N VAL A 81 0.15 11.47 12.91
CA VAL A 81 0.40 10.03 13.11
C VAL A 81 1.39 9.81 14.24
N GLU A 82 2.50 10.55 14.25
CA GLU A 82 3.52 10.43 15.29
C GLU A 82 2.96 10.77 16.68
N ALA A 83 2.16 11.84 16.79
CA ALA A 83 1.50 12.24 18.03
C ALA A 83 0.49 11.18 18.54
N SER A 84 -0.33 10.64 17.64
CA SER A 84 -1.32 9.59 17.97
C SER A 84 -0.64 8.29 18.43
N LEU A 85 0.46 7.89 17.80
CA LEU A 85 1.24 6.73 18.24
C LEU A 85 1.86 6.92 19.63
N ALA A 86 2.27 8.16 19.98
CA ALA A 86 2.81 8.48 21.29
C ALA A 86 1.77 8.40 22.41
N THR A 87 0.49 8.59 22.11
CA THR A 87 -0.63 8.47 23.06
C THR A 87 -1.26 7.07 23.06
N GLU A 88 -0.71 6.14 22.30
CA GLU A 88 -1.22 4.77 22.14
C GLU A 88 -2.66 4.68 21.60
N GLU A 89 -3.09 5.70 20.88
CA GLU A 89 -4.40 5.77 20.26
C GLU A 89 -4.60 4.63 19.24
N SER A 90 -5.82 4.08 19.15
CA SER A 90 -6.12 3.05 18.16
C SER A 90 -6.17 3.63 16.74
N THR A 91 -5.92 2.78 15.74
CA THR A 91 -6.01 3.22 14.34
C THR A 91 -7.41 3.69 13.95
N GLN A 92 -8.46 3.14 14.56
CA GLN A 92 -9.84 3.55 14.32
C GLN A 92 -10.13 4.94 14.89
N GLU A 93 -9.67 5.23 16.11
CA GLU A 93 -9.81 6.55 16.74
C GLU A 93 -9.05 7.60 15.93
N PHE A 94 -7.78 7.35 15.60
CA PHE A 94 -6.98 8.21 14.73
C PHE A 94 -7.66 8.46 13.38
N CYS A 95 -8.17 7.41 12.73
CA CYS A 95 -8.86 7.53 11.45
C CYS A 95 -10.15 8.38 11.60
N CYS A 96 -10.91 8.19 12.66
CA CYS A 96 -12.13 8.96 12.92
C CYS A 96 -11.81 10.45 13.14
N GLU A 97 -10.75 10.77 13.86
CA GLU A 97 -10.30 12.15 14.07
C GLU A 97 -9.81 12.80 12.77
N LEU A 98 -8.99 12.08 11.99
CA LEU A 98 -8.39 12.60 10.76
C LEU A 98 -9.38 12.72 9.60
N CYS A 99 -10.25 11.71 9.42
CA CYS A 99 -11.09 11.52 8.23
C CYS A 99 -12.59 11.69 8.50
N GLY A 100 -12.98 11.72 9.78
CA GLY A 100 -14.38 11.68 10.20
C GLY A 100 -14.97 10.26 10.24
N PRO A 101 -16.24 10.14 10.64
CA PRO A 101 -16.90 8.85 10.90
C PRO A 101 -17.12 7.98 9.65
N ALA A 102 -17.00 8.55 8.46
CA ALA A 102 -17.11 7.81 7.20
C ALA A 102 -15.85 7.01 6.83
N GLY A 103 -14.76 7.19 7.58
CA GLY A 103 -13.48 6.52 7.35
C GLY A 103 -12.61 7.19 6.28
N ALA A 104 -11.47 6.55 5.97
CA ALA A 104 -10.51 7.07 5.02
C ALA A 104 -11.08 7.08 3.60
N THR A 105 -10.96 8.22 2.90
CA THR A 105 -11.32 8.31 1.48
C THR A 105 -10.09 7.98 0.62
N GLY A 106 -10.24 7.91 -0.72
CA GLY A 106 -9.11 7.74 -1.65
C GLY A 106 -8.13 8.93 -1.70
N TYR A 107 -8.34 9.96 -0.88
CA TYR A 107 -7.47 11.14 -0.81
C TYR A 107 -6.16 10.80 -0.09
N THR A 108 -5.02 11.26 -0.64
CA THR A 108 -3.67 10.92 -0.15
C THR A 108 -3.47 11.22 1.33
N LEU A 109 -3.97 12.37 1.83
CA LEU A 109 -3.85 12.76 3.24
C LEU A 109 -4.77 11.98 4.19
N HIS A 110 -5.63 11.10 3.66
CA HIS A 110 -6.41 10.15 4.44
C HIS A 110 -5.79 8.75 4.39
N THR A 111 -5.61 8.20 3.17
CA THR A 111 -5.14 6.81 3.00
C THR A 111 -3.74 6.59 3.52
N VAL A 112 -2.80 7.50 3.23
CA VAL A 112 -1.39 7.30 3.59
C VAL A 112 -1.17 7.39 5.09
N PRO A 113 -1.65 8.44 5.81
CA PRO A 113 -1.52 8.50 7.26
C PRO A 113 -2.15 7.32 7.99
N VAL A 114 -3.38 6.93 7.60
CA VAL A 114 -4.08 5.79 8.24
C VAL A 114 -3.34 4.47 8.00
N ALA A 115 -2.84 4.25 6.79
CA ALA A 115 -2.06 3.04 6.47
C ALA A 115 -0.74 2.97 7.24
N ILE A 116 -0.02 4.10 7.34
CA ILE A 116 1.24 4.20 8.09
C ILE A 116 0.99 4.04 9.59
N HIS A 117 -0.05 4.67 10.15
CA HIS A 117 -0.42 4.50 11.55
C HIS A 117 -0.68 3.03 11.89
N ALA A 118 -1.53 2.35 11.09
CA ALA A 118 -1.84 0.94 11.30
C ALA A 118 -0.60 0.03 11.24
N TRP A 119 0.29 0.29 10.28
CA TRP A 119 1.54 -0.46 10.15
C TRP A 119 2.46 -0.22 11.35
N LEU A 120 2.74 1.03 11.74
CA LEU A 120 3.64 1.36 12.85
C LEU A 120 3.12 0.83 14.18
N ARG A 121 1.81 0.92 14.41
CA ARG A 121 1.18 0.40 15.63
C ARG A 121 1.23 -1.12 15.73
N CYS A 122 1.21 -1.83 14.62
CA CYS A 122 1.09 -3.29 14.58
C CYS A 122 2.26 -3.97 13.87
N ARG A 123 3.46 -3.39 13.97
CA ARG A 123 4.67 -3.93 13.31
C ARG A 123 4.85 -5.42 13.61
N GLY A 124 5.20 -6.17 12.58
CA GLY A 124 5.36 -7.62 12.67
C GLY A 124 4.06 -8.43 12.68
N HIS A 125 2.88 -7.78 12.60
CA HIS A 125 1.57 -8.45 12.68
C HIS A 125 0.65 -8.09 11.51
N LEU A 126 0.92 -8.65 10.31
CA LEU A 126 0.19 -8.35 9.08
C LEU A 126 -1.34 -8.44 9.23
N ASN A 127 -1.86 -9.53 9.80
CA ASN A 127 -3.31 -9.73 9.94
C ASN A 127 -3.96 -8.69 10.86
N VAL A 128 -3.27 -8.26 11.91
CA VAL A 128 -3.75 -7.22 12.83
C VAL A 128 -3.74 -5.86 12.13
N THR A 129 -2.69 -5.55 11.39
CA THR A 129 -2.58 -4.33 10.57
C THR A 129 -3.74 -4.23 9.58
N LEU A 130 -3.99 -5.29 8.80
CA LEU A 130 -5.08 -5.35 7.83
C LEU A 130 -6.45 -5.20 8.49
N ARG A 131 -6.68 -5.91 9.60
CA ARG A 131 -7.94 -5.82 10.35
C ARG A 131 -8.21 -4.39 10.83
N ASN A 132 -7.22 -3.73 11.41
CA ASN A 132 -7.37 -2.38 11.94
C ASN A 132 -7.71 -1.37 10.85
N VAL A 133 -7.07 -1.48 9.68
CA VAL A 133 -7.39 -0.63 8.52
C VAL A 133 -8.81 -0.89 7.99
N ILE A 134 -9.21 -2.15 7.87
CA ILE A 134 -10.55 -2.51 7.38
C ILE A 134 -11.64 -1.98 8.31
N LEU A 135 -11.41 -2.00 9.62
CA LEU A 135 -12.34 -1.48 10.62
C LEU A 135 -12.47 0.04 10.62
N CYS A 136 -11.54 0.77 10.00
CA CYS A 136 -11.64 2.22 9.81
C CYS A 136 -12.76 2.61 8.83
N GLY A 137 -13.18 1.72 7.93
CA GLY A 137 -14.17 2.03 6.90
C GLY A 137 -13.64 2.92 5.77
N GLY A 138 -14.53 3.37 4.91
CA GLY A 138 -14.20 4.19 3.75
C GLY A 138 -13.55 3.39 2.61
N ASP A 139 -12.47 3.89 2.02
CA ASP A 139 -11.68 3.25 0.95
C ASP A 139 -10.73 2.19 1.55
N THR A 140 -11.34 1.12 2.10
CA THR A 140 -10.61 0.08 2.83
C THR A 140 -9.70 -0.76 1.95
N ASP A 141 -10.05 -0.97 0.68
CA ASP A 141 -9.24 -1.77 -0.26
C ASP A 141 -7.92 -1.06 -0.62
N SER A 142 -7.96 0.25 -0.91
CA SER A 142 -6.75 1.03 -1.16
C SER A 142 -5.88 1.15 0.08
N THR A 143 -6.48 1.47 1.22
CA THR A 143 -5.76 1.67 2.48
C THR A 143 -5.14 0.36 2.98
N ALA A 144 -5.88 -0.76 2.90
CA ALA A 144 -5.37 -2.08 3.26
C ALA A 144 -4.29 -2.58 2.29
N ALA A 145 -4.39 -2.26 0.99
CA ALA A 145 -3.34 -2.59 0.03
C ALA A 145 -2.02 -1.84 0.32
N ILE A 146 -2.09 -0.59 0.79
CA ILE A 146 -0.90 0.18 1.21
C ILE A 146 -0.32 -0.41 2.49
N ALA A 147 -1.13 -0.51 3.56
CA ALA A 147 -0.67 -1.01 4.86
C ALA A 147 -0.15 -2.45 4.77
N GLY A 148 -0.86 -3.32 4.07
CA GLY A 148 -0.47 -4.71 3.84
C GLY A 148 0.79 -4.84 2.97
N GLY A 149 0.96 -3.95 1.99
CA GLY A 149 2.16 -3.89 1.18
C GLY A 149 3.41 -3.52 1.98
N ILE A 150 3.29 -2.64 2.97
CA ILE A 150 4.39 -2.28 3.88
C ILE A 150 4.63 -3.40 4.90
N ALA A 151 3.58 -3.84 5.61
CA ALA A 151 3.68 -4.88 6.63
C ALA A 151 4.20 -6.22 6.05
N GLY A 152 3.82 -6.55 4.82
CA GLY A 152 4.31 -7.74 4.11
C GLY A 152 5.80 -7.70 3.76
N CYS A 153 6.49 -6.55 3.90
CA CYS A 153 7.93 -6.46 3.74
C CYS A 153 8.71 -6.95 4.97
N GLU A 154 8.08 -7.00 6.13
CA GLU A 154 8.71 -7.39 7.41
C GLU A 154 8.07 -8.64 8.04
N THR A 155 7.05 -9.23 7.40
CA THR A 155 6.33 -10.40 7.92
C THR A 155 6.16 -11.47 6.86
N GLU A 156 6.15 -12.73 7.29
CA GLU A 156 5.76 -13.81 6.41
C GLU A 156 4.25 -13.82 6.17
N VAL A 157 3.85 -14.01 4.93
CA VAL A 157 2.45 -14.21 4.55
C VAL A 157 2.09 -15.67 4.86
N THR A 158 1.08 -15.90 5.69
CA THR A 158 0.64 -17.26 6.02
C THR A 158 0.06 -17.96 4.80
N ASP A 159 0.21 -19.28 4.73
CA ASP A 159 -0.38 -20.10 3.67
C ASP A 159 -1.90 -19.94 3.58
N GLU A 160 -2.58 -19.75 4.72
CA GLU A 160 -4.01 -19.49 4.79
C GLU A 160 -4.38 -18.21 4.03
N LEU A 161 -3.67 -17.10 4.30
CA LEU A 161 -3.91 -15.82 3.62
C LEU A 161 -3.55 -15.92 2.13
N ALA A 162 -2.44 -16.56 1.78
CA ALA A 162 -2.04 -16.74 0.39
C ALA A 162 -3.05 -17.58 -0.40
N ASN A 163 -3.58 -18.66 0.20
CA ASN A 163 -4.55 -19.54 -0.43
C ASN A 163 -5.96 -18.94 -0.48
N SER A 164 -6.25 -17.90 0.29
CA SER A 164 -7.53 -17.16 0.23
C SER A 164 -7.65 -16.28 -1.01
N ILE A 165 -6.55 -16.03 -1.73
CA ILE A 165 -6.56 -15.21 -2.96
C ILE A 165 -7.24 -16.00 -4.08
N MET A 166 -8.44 -15.56 -4.45
CA MET A 166 -9.30 -16.20 -5.47
C MET A 166 -9.19 -15.56 -6.85
N ASP A 167 -8.06 -14.95 -7.18
CA ASP A 167 -7.89 -14.34 -8.50
C ASP A 167 -7.25 -15.31 -9.51
N TRP A 168 -7.66 -15.19 -10.77
CA TRP A 168 -7.08 -15.88 -11.92
C TRP A 168 -7.06 -14.92 -13.13
N PRO A 169 -6.00 -14.89 -13.94
CA PRO A 169 -4.80 -15.73 -13.90
C PRO A 169 -3.73 -15.25 -12.89
N CYS A 170 -4.01 -14.25 -12.04
CA CYS A 170 -3.09 -13.68 -11.06
C CYS A 170 -3.12 -14.41 -9.71
N ASN A 171 -2.96 -15.72 -9.73
CA ASN A 171 -2.94 -16.56 -8.54
C ASN A 171 -1.61 -16.40 -7.73
N PRO A 172 -1.54 -16.91 -6.49
CA PRO A 172 -0.35 -16.81 -5.66
C PRO A 172 0.93 -17.35 -6.32
N ARG A 173 0.83 -18.43 -7.10
CA ARG A 173 1.99 -19.00 -7.83
C ARG A 173 2.57 -18.01 -8.84
N ARG A 174 1.71 -17.20 -9.50
CA ARG A 174 2.17 -16.18 -10.44
C ARG A 174 2.83 -15.03 -9.70
N ILE A 175 2.29 -14.60 -8.56
CA ILE A 175 2.86 -13.56 -7.70
C ILE A 175 4.26 -14.00 -7.24
N ILE A 176 4.42 -15.22 -6.73
CA ILE A 176 5.71 -15.79 -6.31
C ILE A 176 6.70 -15.85 -7.49
N ARG A 177 6.25 -16.19 -8.69
CA ARG A 177 7.15 -16.18 -9.87
C ARG A 177 7.61 -14.77 -10.24
N LEU A 178 6.72 -13.77 -10.15
CA LEU A 178 7.05 -12.38 -10.38
C LEU A 178 8.04 -11.85 -9.34
N SER A 179 7.83 -12.16 -8.05
CA SER A 179 8.76 -11.74 -6.99
C SER A 179 10.14 -12.36 -7.16
N LYS A 180 10.23 -13.65 -7.49
CA LYS A 180 11.51 -14.31 -7.80
C LYS A 180 12.20 -13.70 -9.03
N GLN A 181 11.46 -13.33 -10.06
CA GLN A 181 12.00 -12.63 -11.21
C GLN A 181 12.53 -11.25 -10.83
N LEU A 182 11.78 -10.50 -10.03
CA LEU A 182 12.19 -9.19 -9.54
C LEU A 182 13.50 -9.28 -8.75
N ILE A 183 13.61 -10.22 -7.81
CA ILE A 183 14.84 -10.46 -7.03
C ILE A 183 16.02 -10.72 -7.97
N ARG A 184 15.90 -11.63 -8.93
CA ARG A 184 17.00 -11.90 -9.87
C ARG A 184 17.42 -10.67 -10.66
N VAL A 185 16.46 -9.87 -11.14
CA VAL A 185 16.77 -8.64 -11.89
C VAL A 185 17.47 -7.62 -11.01
N THR A 186 17.07 -7.47 -9.74
CA THR A 186 17.74 -6.55 -8.81
C THR A 186 19.13 -7.02 -8.41
N GLU A 187 19.34 -8.31 -8.22
CA GLU A 187 20.65 -8.89 -7.87
C GLU A 187 21.65 -8.89 -9.04
N THR A 188 21.16 -9.19 -10.24
CA THR A 188 22.05 -9.32 -11.42
C THR A 188 22.21 -8.01 -12.18
N GLY A 189 21.32 -7.06 -12.02
CA GLY A 189 21.22 -5.84 -12.86
C GLY A 189 20.85 -6.11 -14.31
N LEU A 190 20.53 -7.36 -14.69
CA LEU A 190 20.22 -7.75 -16.06
C LEU A 190 18.71 -7.83 -16.27
N PRO A 191 18.18 -7.22 -17.34
CA PRO A 191 16.74 -7.27 -17.62
C PRO A 191 16.31 -8.68 -18.03
N GLU A 192 15.22 -9.16 -17.45
CA GLU A 192 14.55 -10.40 -17.88
C GLU A 192 13.27 -10.06 -18.67
N ARG A 193 12.85 -11.00 -19.53
CA ARG A 193 11.57 -10.86 -20.24
C ARG A 193 10.42 -10.92 -19.23
N PRO A 194 9.48 -9.96 -19.27
CA PRO A 194 8.32 -9.98 -18.36
C PRO A 194 7.51 -11.26 -18.51
N LEU A 195 6.95 -11.74 -17.41
CA LEU A 195 6.02 -12.87 -17.44
C LEU A 195 4.80 -12.47 -18.27
N GLN A 196 4.65 -13.12 -19.41
CA GLN A 196 3.53 -12.86 -20.32
C GLN A 196 2.21 -13.25 -19.68
N SER A 197 1.19 -12.45 -19.89
CA SER A 197 -0.19 -12.77 -19.58
C SER A 197 -0.90 -13.22 -20.85
N SER A 198 -1.68 -14.31 -20.76
CA SER A 198 -2.52 -14.72 -21.86
C SER A 198 -3.66 -13.71 -22.05
N PHE A 199 -3.64 -12.97 -23.15
CA PHE A 199 -4.72 -12.02 -23.48
C PHE A 199 -6.11 -12.67 -23.50
N PRO A 200 -6.32 -13.86 -24.12
CA PRO A 200 -7.62 -14.51 -24.07
C PRO A 200 -8.10 -14.84 -22.66
N MET A 201 -7.19 -15.28 -21.79
CA MET A 201 -7.52 -15.58 -20.39
C MET A 201 -7.90 -14.32 -19.60
N GLN A 202 -7.20 -13.20 -19.84
CA GLN A 202 -7.55 -11.92 -19.23
C GLN A 202 -8.90 -11.39 -19.74
N ALA A 203 -9.16 -11.49 -21.05
CA ALA A 203 -10.42 -11.10 -21.62
C ALA A 203 -11.59 -11.92 -21.02
N LEU A 204 -11.43 -13.22 -20.90
CA LEU A 204 -12.42 -14.10 -20.29
C LEU A 204 -12.67 -13.73 -18.81
N ARG A 205 -11.60 -13.53 -18.02
CA ARG A 205 -11.71 -13.08 -16.63
C ARG A 205 -12.45 -11.76 -16.51
N ASN A 206 -12.09 -10.77 -17.34
CA ASN A 206 -12.70 -9.44 -17.27
C ASN A 206 -14.19 -9.49 -17.69
N SER A 207 -14.54 -10.30 -18.69
CA SER A 207 -15.94 -10.51 -19.09
C SER A 207 -16.75 -11.18 -17.99
N PHE A 208 -16.19 -12.20 -17.34
CA PHE A 208 -16.82 -12.84 -16.18
C PHE A 208 -17.04 -11.84 -15.03
N PHE A 209 -16.00 -11.07 -14.68
CA PHE A 209 -16.08 -10.07 -13.63
C PHE A 209 -17.12 -8.98 -13.95
N LEU A 210 -17.18 -8.53 -15.21
CA LEU A 210 -18.19 -7.57 -15.66
C LEU A 210 -19.62 -8.10 -15.43
N VAL A 211 -19.87 -9.36 -15.79
CA VAL A 211 -21.18 -10.01 -15.56
C VAL A 211 -21.53 -10.03 -14.07
N VAL A 212 -20.59 -10.41 -13.21
CA VAL A 212 -20.77 -10.43 -11.76
C VAL A 212 -21.12 -9.02 -11.23
N VAL A 213 -20.38 -8.01 -11.65
CA VAL A 213 -20.62 -6.60 -11.23
C VAL A 213 -21.99 -6.11 -11.68
N LEU A 214 -22.37 -6.42 -12.93
CA LEU A 214 -23.68 -6.03 -13.47
C LEU A 214 -24.82 -6.71 -12.72
N LEU A 215 -24.71 -8.02 -12.44
CA LEU A 215 -25.72 -8.76 -11.68
C LEU A 215 -25.85 -8.20 -10.24
N TRP A 216 -24.73 -7.89 -9.59
CA TRP A 216 -24.75 -7.26 -8.27
C TRP A 216 -25.36 -5.86 -8.29
N GLY A 217 -25.03 -5.06 -9.29
CA GLY A 217 -25.61 -3.72 -9.51
C GLY A 217 -27.12 -3.80 -9.73
N LEU A 218 -27.58 -4.69 -10.60
CA LEU A 218 -29.01 -4.92 -10.85
C LEU A 218 -29.75 -5.37 -9.58
N ARG A 219 -29.15 -6.28 -8.80
CA ARG A 219 -29.73 -6.72 -7.53
C ARG A 219 -29.94 -5.57 -6.54
N ARG A 220 -29.06 -4.57 -6.51
CA ARG A 220 -29.18 -3.37 -5.64
C ARG A 220 -30.24 -2.38 -6.11
N LEU A 221 -30.67 -2.47 -7.38
CA LEU A 221 -31.77 -1.66 -7.92
C LEU A 221 -33.14 -2.29 -7.63
N LEU A 222 -33.17 -3.55 -7.23
CA LEU A 222 -34.41 -4.20 -6.80
C LEU A 222 -34.77 -3.76 -5.37
N PRO A 223 -36.06 -3.57 -5.06
CA PRO A 223 -36.50 -3.18 -3.72
C PRO A 223 -35.96 -4.18 -2.68
N PRO A 224 -35.58 -3.73 -1.47
CA PRO A 224 -35.26 -4.63 -0.38
C PRO A 224 -36.50 -5.43 -0.01
N TRP A 225 -36.41 -6.73 -0.17
CA TRP A 225 -37.40 -7.70 0.28
C TRP A 225 -36.95 -8.30 1.60
#